data_7322960d4155d28e87041c5cf2f52a5e
#
_entry.id   7322960d4155d28e87041c5cf2f52a5e
#
_cell.length_a   1.000
_cell.length_b   1.000
_cell.length_c   1.000
_cell.angle_alpha   90.00
_cell.angle_beta   90.00
_cell.angle_gamma   90.00
#
_symmetry.space_group_name_H-M   'P 1'
#
loop_
_entity.id
_entity.type
_entity.pdbx_description
1 polymer ?
#
loop_
_entity_poly.entity_id
_entity_poly.type
_entity_poly.pdbx_seq_one_letter_code
_entity_poly.pdbx_strand_id
1 'polypeptide(L)'
;MTDTDQQITPADATIVSTGTGTKGPEERELPESLSNDMSLCLRILRDVLGEYDLQLLATFDTVRNYAVKASAEHFAGATADPHPDEDGLAKAVATIDAMNLHDAQLLARAFATYFHLANLSEENYRVSVLHQRENQVEDDEAVDPVNELTTAYHQLLTEMGPAKAKALLEKLEFHPVFTAHPTEARRKAVEGKIRRIAELLEENKRLGGSDKKENVRRLYNEIDALFRTSPIALKKPTPVEEADTLLDIFD
;
A
#
# COMPACT_ATOMS: atom_id res chain seq x y z
N MET A 1 22.98 -9.31 25.06
CA MET A 1 22.67 -9.68 23.66
C MET A 1 21.84 -10.95 23.75
N THR A 2 20.57 -10.80 23.99
CA THR A 2 19.60 -11.90 24.03
C THR A 2 18.75 -11.78 22.79
N ASP A 3 18.97 -12.74 21.91
CA ASP A 3 18.25 -12.94 20.66
C ASP A 3 16.79 -13.32 20.99
N THR A 4 15.90 -12.36 21.02
CA THR A 4 14.47 -12.62 21.14
C THR A 4 13.88 -12.55 19.73
N ASP A 5 14.08 -13.66 19.03
CA ASP A 5 13.39 -13.96 17.77
C ASP A 5 11.89 -14.15 18.08
N GLN A 6 11.16 -13.06 18.28
CA GLN A 6 9.70 -13.11 18.27
C GLN A 6 9.26 -13.33 16.83
N GLN A 7 8.95 -14.56 16.51
CA GLN A 7 8.23 -14.93 15.28
C GLN A 7 6.93 -14.14 15.23
N ILE A 8 6.86 -13.17 14.32
CA ILE A 8 5.62 -12.48 13.97
C ILE A 8 4.73 -13.54 13.30
N THR A 9 3.64 -13.88 13.95
CA THR A 9 2.67 -14.83 13.41
C THR A 9 1.90 -14.21 12.23
N PRO A 10 1.37 -15.00 11.29
CA PRO A 10 0.57 -14.51 10.15
C PRO A 10 -0.59 -13.59 10.50
N ALA A 11 -1.08 -13.64 11.75
CA ALA A 11 -2.10 -12.74 12.28
C ALA A 11 -1.67 -11.25 12.27
N ASP A 12 -0.38 -10.96 12.30
CA ASP A 12 0.12 -9.58 12.29
C ASP A 12 0.01 -8.89 10.92
N ALA A 13 -0.21 -9.66 9.85
CA ALA A 13 -0.30 -9.18 8.47
C ALA A 13 -1.74 -9.06 7.94
N THR A 14 -2.76 -9.19 8.79
CA THR A 14 -4.15 -9.13 8.35
C THR A 14 -4.52 -7.72 7.89
N ILE A 15 -4.54 -7.51 6.59
CA ILE A 15 -5.11 -6.33 5.93
C ILE A 15 -6.45 -6.76 5.33
N VAL A 16 -7.50 -6.05 5.70
CA VAL A 16 -8.81 -6.21 5.09
C VAL A 16 -8.80 -5.49 3.75
N SER A 17 -8.63 -6.25 2.66
CA SER A 17 -8.76 -5.72 1.30
C SER A 17 -10.23 -5.45 0.98
N THR A 18 -10.60 -4.19 0.74
CA THR A 18 -11.92 -3.78 0.22
C THR A 18 -12.01 -4.01 -1.30
N GLY A 19 -11.87 -5.25 -1.74
CA GLY A 19 -12.06 -5.62 -3.14
C GLY A 19 -13.56 -5.83 -3.45
N THR A 20 -14.12 -5.07 -4.36
CA THR A 20 -15.46 -5.23 -4.93
C THR A 20 -15.57 -6.53 -5.74
N GLY A 21 -15.85 -7.64 -5.08
CA GLY A 21 -16.10 -8.93 -5.71
C GLY A 21 -17.06 -9.77 -4.88
N THR A 22 -18.21 -10.10 -5.46
CA THR A 22 -19.35 -10.84 -4.91
C THR A 22 -19.06 -12.32 -4.61
N LYS A 23 -18.10 -12.61 -3.72
CA LYS A 23 -17.99 -13.88 -3.01
C LYS A 23 -17.79 -13.61 -1.53
N GLY A 24 -18.53 -14.35 -0.69
CA GLY A 24 -18.47 -14.22 0.77
C GLY A 24 -17.03 -14.37 1.31
N PRO A 25 -16.80 -13.96 2.56
CA PRO A 25 -15.47 -13.93 3.16
C PRO A 25 -15.00 -15.37 3.45
N GLU A 26 -14.46 -16.04 2.43
CA GLU A 26 -13.44 -17.05 2.67
C GLU A 26 -12.25 -16.27 3.23
N GLU A 27 -11.64 -16.76 4.30
CA GLU A 27 -10.35 -16.28 4.81
C GLU A 27 -9.36 -16.29 3.63
N ARG A 28 -9.24 -15.15 2.95
CA ARG A 28 -8.25 -15.01 1.87
C ARG A 28 -6.94 -14.75 2.57
N GLU A 29 -6.16 -15.80 2.70
CA GLU A 29 -4.75 -15.64 3.03
C GLU A 29 -4.13 -14.64 2.05
N LEU A 30 -3.45 -13.63 2.60
CA LEU A 30 -2.72 -12.68 1.77
C LEU A 30 -1.65 -13.43 0.98
N PRO A 31 -1.42 -13.08 -0.29
CA PRO A 31 -0.33 -13.64 -1.05
C PRO A 31 0.99 -13.50 -0.28
N GLU A 32 1.82 -14.54 -0.29
CA GLU A 32 3.04 -14.63 0.52
C GLU A 32 3.98 -13.42 0.32
N SER A 33 4.15 -12.96 -0.92
CA SER A 33 5.00 -11.80 -1.21
C SER A 33 4.45 -10.51 -0.60
N LEU A 34 3.14 -10.28 -0.64
CA LEU A 34 2.48 -9.13 -0.01
C LEU A 34 2.60 -9.22 1.50
N SER A 35 2.34 -10.39 2.09
CA SER A 35 2.47 -10.63 3.52
C SER A 35 3.89 -10.39 4.03
N ASN A 36 4.91 -10.80 3.27
CA ASN A 36 6.31 -10.61 3.61
C ASN A 36 6.71 -9.12 3.58
N ASP A 37 6.35 -8.37 2.54
CA ASP A 37 6.64 -6.93 2.43
C ASP A 37 5.95 -6.15 3.55
N MET A 38 4.67 -6.47 3.84
CA MET A 38 3.91 -5.85 4.92
C MET A 38 4.52 -6.14 6.30
N SER A 39 4.86 -7.40 6.57
CA SER A 39 5.48 -7.79 7.84
C SER A 39 6.83 -7.12 8.05
N LEU A 40 7.65 -7.00 6.98
CA LEU A 40 8.91 -6.28 7.03
C LEU A 40 8.71 -4.80 7.35
N CYS A 41 7.81 -4.14 6.63
CA CYS A 41 7.49 -2.72 6.83
C CYS A 41 6.94 -2.44 8.23
N LEU A 42 6.00 -3.27 8.71
CA LEU A 42 5.42 -3.12 10.06
C LEU A 42 6.48 -3.33 11.15
N ARG A 43 7.34 -4.33 11.02
CA ARG A 43 8.43 -4.57 11.96
C ARG A 43 9.36 -3.36 12.03
N ILE A 44 9.81 -2.85 10.88
CA ILE A 44 10.69 -1.67 10.84
C ILE A 44 9.99 -0.44 11.44
N LEU A 45 8.70 -0.22 11.13
CA LEU A 45 7.94 0.89 11.72
C LEU A 45 7.86 0.77 13.25
N ARG A 46 7.63 -0.44 13.77
CA ARG A 46 7.62 -0.68 15.23
C ARG A 46 8.98 -0.41 15.87
N ASP A 47 10.08 -0.79 15.21
CA ASP A 47 11.42 -0.47 15.67
C ASP A 47 11.64 1.04 15.73
N VAL A 48 11.23 1.78 14.68
CA VAL A 48 11.28 3.26 14.63
C VAL A 48 10.45 3.89 15.75
N LEU A 49 9.20 3.42 15.95
CA LEU A 49 8.33 3.94 17.01
C LEU A 49 8.90 3.65 18.40
N GLY A 50 9.46 2.45 18.61
CA GLY A 50 10.07 2.05 19.88
C GLY A 50 11.34 2.83 20.24
N GLU A 51 12.15 3.20 19.23
CA GLU A 51 13.30 4.09 19.44
C GLU A 51 12.88 5.54 19.68
N TYR A 52 11.75 5.96 19.10
CA TYR A 52 11.22 7.30 19.30
C TYR A 52 10.58 7.43 20.69
N ASP A 53 9.63 6.55 21.03
CA ASP A 53 8.92 6.50 22.30
C ASP A 53 8.25 5.13 22.52
N LEU A 54 8.62 4.43 23.58
CA LEU A 54 8.04 3.12 23.93
C LEU A 54 6.54 3.20 24.25
N GLN A 55 6.08 4.31 24.82
CA GLN A 55 4.66 4.51 25.11
C GLN A 55 3.86 4.70 23.82
N LEU A 56 4.40 5.42 22.84
CA LEU A 56 3.82 5.58 21.51
C LEU A 56 3.68 4.22 20.81
N LEU A 57 4.74 3.38 20.85
CA LEU A 57 4.70 2.04 20.29
C LEU A 57 3.61 1.19 20.95
N ALA A 58 3.56 1.17 22.28
CA ALA A 58 2.55 0.40 23.03
C ALA A 58 1.12 0.86 22.69
N THR A 59 0.90 2.16 22.56
CA THR A 59 -0.41 2.72 22.19
C THR A 59 -0.76 2.42 20.74
N PHE A 60 0.19 2.53 19.82
CA PHE A 60 0.00 2.15 18.42
C PHE A 60 -0.41 0.68 18.28
N ASP A 61 0.31 -0.24 18.92
CA ASP A 61 -0.02 -1.67 18.90
C ASP A 61 -1.41 -1.94 19.50
N THR A 62 -1.75 -1.29 20.61
CA THR A 62 -3.04 -1.43 21.28
C THR A 62 -4.19 -0.99 20.38
N VAL A 63 -4.13 0.23 19.84
CA VAL A 63 -5.18 0.78 18.98
C VAL A 63 -5.30 -0.02 17.68
N ARG A 64 -4.16 -0.41 17.07
CA ARG A 64 -4.15 -1.26 15.89
C ARG A 64 -4.83 -2.61 16.16
N ASN A 65 -4.52 -3.27 17.26
CA ASN A 65 -5.09 -4.56 17.59
C ASN A 65 -6.61 -4.47 17.82
N TYR A 66 -7.10 -3.43 18.49
CA TYR A 66 -8.53 -3.18 18.62
C TYR A 66 -9.21 -2.96 17.26
N ALA A 67 -8.61 -2.16 16.38
CA ALA A 67 -9.15 -1.89 15.06
C ALA A 67 -9.19 -3.14 14.17
N VAL A 68 -8.12 -3.95 14.18
CA VAL A 68 -8.05 -5.20 13.42
C VAL A 68 -9.07 -6.20 13.92
N LYS A 69 -9.21 -6.35 15.25
CA LYS A 69 -10.22 -7.23 15.85
C LYS A 69 -11.63 -6.81 15.47
N ALA A 70 -11.99 -5.55 15.65
CA ALA A 70 -13.29 -5.01 15.28
C ALA A 70 -13.60 -5.18 13.78
N SER A 71 -12.60 -5.02 12.91
CA SER A 71 -12.74 -5.25 11.48
C SER A 71 -12.98 -6.72 11.15
N ALA A 72 -12.23 -7.65 11.74
CA ALA A 72 -12.41 -9.09 11.52
C ALA A 72 -13.79 -9.56 11.96
N GLU A 73 -14.28 -9.08 13.09
CA GLU A 73 -15.63 -9.37 13.61
C GLU A 73 -16.72 -8.80 12.70
N HIS A 74 -16.55 -7.60 12.17
CA HIS A 74 -17.49 -6.99 11.22
C HIS A 74 -17.61 -7.83 9.94
N PHE A 75 -16.51 -8.36 9.41
CA PHE A 75 -16.54 -9.20 8.20
C PHE A 75 -17.02 -10.62 8.46
N ALA A 76 -16.73 -11.21 9.61
CA ALA A 76 -17.27 -12.51 10.00
C ALA A 76 -18.79 -12.46 10.27
N GLY A 77 -19.28 -11.33 10.76
CA GLY A 77 -20.67 -11.09 11.11
C GLY A 77 -21.59 -10.69 9.94
N ALA A 78 -21.16 -10.75 8.69
CA ALA A 78 -22.05 -10.50 7.54
C ALA A 78 -23.25 -11.46 7.43
N THR A 79 -23.34 -12.49 8.30
CA THR A 79 -24.46 -13.41 8.46
C THR A 79 -25.10 -13.38 9.85
N ALA A 80 -24.59 -12.61 10.78
CA ALA A 80 -25.09 -12.48 12.14
C ALA A 80 -25.30 -10.99 12.47
N ASP A 81 -26.31 -10.70 13.25
CA ASP A 81 -26.81 -9.42 13.75
C ASP A 81 -25.93 -8.16 13.51
N PRO A 82 -26.45 -7.04 12.99
CA PRO A 82 -25.67 -5.90 12.46
C PRO A 82 -24.96 -5.04 13.53
N HIS A 83 -24.69 -5.55 14.70
CA HIS A 83 -23.87 -4.87 15.71
C HIS A 83 -22.45 -5.43 15.68
N PRO A 84 -21.49 -4.74 15.03
CA PRO A 84 -20.07 -5.05 15.22
C PRO A 84 -19.77 -4.99 16.72
N ASP A 85 -18.82 -5.81 17.18
CA ASP A 85 -18.41 -5.76 18.60
C ASP A 85 -17.96 -4.33 18.94
N GLU A 86 -18.92 -3.54 19.43
CA GLU A 86 -18.74 -2.13 19.84
C GLU A 86 -17.57 -1.99 20.82
N ASP A 87 -17.19 -3.09 21.48
CA ASP A 87 -16.14 -3.11 22.49
C ASP A 87 -14.75 -2.83 21.91
N GLY A 88 -14.37 -3.40 20.77
CA GLY A 88 -13.05 -3.16 20.15
C GLY A 88 -12.89 -1.72 19.66
N LEU A 89 -13.87 -1.22 18.90
CA LEU A 89 -13.87 0.15 18.39
C LEU A 89 -14.02 1.17 19.53
N ALA A 90 -14.92 0.92 20.48
CA ALA A 90 -15.12 1.76 21.65
C ALA A 90 -13.83 1.87 22.50
N LYS A 91 -13.09 0.77 22.68
CA LYS A 91 -11.81 0.78 23.38
C LYS A 91 -10.74 1.55 22.63
N ALA A 92 -10.66 1.43 21.31
CA ALA A 92 -9.75 2.23 20.49
C ALA A 92 -10.05 3.73 20.64
N VAL A 93 -11.32 4.14 20.52
CA VAL A 93 -11.76 5.53 20.70
C VAL A 93 -11.43 6.02 22.10
N ALA A 94 -11.81 5.27 23.16
CA ALA A 94 -11.51 5.66 24.53
C ALA A 94 -9.99 5.81 24.81
N THR A 95 -9.17 4.97 24.18
CA THR A 95 -7.71 5.07 24.28
C THR A 95 -7.21 6.38 23.67
N ILE A 96 -7.75 6.78 22.50
CA ILE A 96 -7.37 8.01 21.80
C ILE A 96 -7.90 9.24 22.56
N ASP A 97 -9.13 9.21 23.05
CA ASP A 97 -9.76 10.33 23.78
C ASP A 97 -9.05 10.64 25.11
N ALA A 98 -8.39 9.65 25.71
CA ALA A 98 -7.60 9.83 26.91
C ALA A 98 -6.23 10.48 26.68
N MET A 99 -5.80 10.62 25.41
CA MET A 99 -4.48 11.16 25.07
C MET A 99 -4.47 12.70 25.08
N ASN A 100 -3.32 13.27 25.39
CA ASN A 100 -3.10 14.68 25.12
C ASN A 100 -2.89 14.93 23.60
N LEU A 101 -3.04 16.18 23.17
CA LEU A 101 -2.98 16.55 21.75
C LEU A 101 -1.64 16.17 21.09
N HIS A 102 -0.53 16.29 21.81
CA HIS A 102 0.80 15.95 21.26
C HIS A 102 0.92 14.47 20.94
N ASP A 103 0.53 13.60 21.89
CA ASP A 103 0.61 12.16 21.73
C ASP A 103 -0.39 11.67 20.67
N ALA A 104 -1.60 12.27 20.63
CA ALA A 104 -2.58 11.98 19.58
C ALA A 104 -2.06 12.35 18.18
N GLN A 105 -1.32 13.46 18.03
CA GLN A 105 -0.67 13.84 16.77
C GLN A 105 0.42 12.85 16.36
N LEU A 106 1.22 12.36 17.31
CA LEU A 106 2.25 11.36 17.05
C LEU A 106 1.61 10.01 16.64
N LEU A 107 0.56 9.60 17.33
CA LEU A 107 -0.18 8.40 16.99
C LEU A 107 -0.81 8.50 15.59
N ALA A 108 -1.45 9.61 15.25
CA ALA A 108 -2.00 9.86 13.93
C ALA A 108 -0.93 9.78 12.83
N ARG A 109 0.29 10.31 13.11
CA ARG A 109 1.43 10.20 12.20
C ARG A 109 1.92 8.76 12.04
N ALA A 110 1.95 7.99 13.14
CA ALA A 110 2.32 6.57 13.09
C ALA A 110 1.34 5.79 12.20
N PHE A 111 0.04 6.00 12.36
CA PHE A 111 -0.97 5.39 11.49
C PHE A 111 -0.90 5.87 10.05
N ALA A 112 -0.67 7.16 9.80
CA ALA A 112 -0.47 7.66 8.43
C ALA A 112 0.73 6.98 7.75
N THR A 113 1.85 6.83 8.47
CA THR A 113 3.02 6.10 7.98
C THR A 113 2.69 4.62 7.73
N TYR A 114 2.00 3.96 8.65
CA TYR A 114 1.54 2.58 8.49
C TYR A 114 0.70 2.40 7.22
N PHE A 115 -0.28 3.27 6.96
CA PHE A 115 -1.11 3.18 5.77
C PHE A 115 -0.35 3.47 4.47
N HIS A 116 0.64 4.37 4.51
CA HIS A 116 1.51 4.57 3.35
C HIS A 116 2.31 3.31 3.02
N LEU A 117 2.85 2.63 4.02
CA LEU A 117 3.60 1.39 3.84
C LEU A 117 2.70 0.23 3.39
N ALA A 118 1.48 0.16 3.92
CA ALA A 118 0.48 -0.81 3.52
C ALA A 118 0.10 -0.67 2.04
N ASN A 119 -0.29 0.53 1.63
CA ASN A 119 -0.65 0.82 0.25
C ASN A 119 0.52 0.57 -0.71
N LEU A 120 1.74 0.93 -0.30
CA LEU A 120 2.94 0.67 -1.09
C LEU A 120 3.21 -0.82 -1.29
N SER A 121 3.05 -1.62 -0.24
CA SER A 121 3.22 -3.08 -0.33
C SER A 121 2.18 -3.70 -1.27
N GLU A 122 0.92 -3.23 -1.22
CA GLU A 122 -0.14 -3.67 -2.13
C GLU A 122 0.14 -3.26 -3.58
N GLU A 123 0.59 -2.04 -3.82
CA GLU A 123 0.96 -1.54 -5.14
C GLU A 123 2.13 -2.36 -5.73
N ASN A 124 3.20 -2.58 -4.97
CA ASN A 124 4.32 -3.42 -5.38
C ASN A 124 3.89 -4.85 -5.73
N TYR A 125 2.97 -5.42 -4.93
CA TYR A 125 2.42 -6.73 -5.24
C TYR A 125 1.65 -6.73 -6.56
N ARG A 126 0.78 -5.75 -6.80
CA ARG A 126 0.02 -5.62 -8.05
C ARG A 126 0.94 -5.51 -9.26
N VAL A 127 1.96 -4.67 -9.18
CA VAL A 127 2.98 -4.52 -10.24
C VAL A 127 3.72 -5.84 -10.49
N SER A 128 4.12 -6.55 -9.43
CA SER A 128 4.77 -7.85 -9.55
C SER A 128 3.89 -8.90 -10.25
N VAL A 129 2.60 -8.92 -9.96
CA VAL A 129 1.63 -9.81 -10.62
C VAL A 129 1.48 -9.48 -12.10
N LEU A 130 1.42 -8.19 -12.45
CA LEU A 130 1.36 -7.75 -13.85
C LEU A 130 2.61 -8.19 -14.63
N HIS A 131 3.81 -7.93 -14.09
CA HIS A 131 5.05 -8.37 -14.72
C HIS A 131 5.16 -9.90 -14.85
N GLN A 132 4.70 -10.67 -13.87
CA GLN A 132 4.68 -12.14 -13.97
C GLN A 132 3.78 -12.61 -15.08
N ARG A 133 2.64 -11.97 -15.28
CA ARG A 133 1.69 -12.29 -16.35
C ARG A 133 2.24 -11.92 -17.72
N GLU A 134 2.88 -10.75 -17.86
CA GLU A 134 3.54 -10.35 -19.10
C GLU A 134 4.61 -11.38 -19.53
N ASN A 135 5.41 -11.88 -18.59
CA ASN A 135 6.44 -12.88 -18.88
C ASN A 135 5.88 -14.28 -19.19
N GLN A 136 4.64 -14.60 -18.76
CA GLN A 136 4.00 -15.88 -19.06
C GLN A 136 3.33 -15.92 -20.44
N VAL A 137 2.97 -14.75 -20.99
CA VAL A 137 2.30 -14.65 -22.30
C VAL A 137 3.25 -14.97 -23.46
N GLU A 138 4.57 -14.97 -23.29
CA GLU A 138 5.52 -15.38 -24.31
C GLU A 138 5.52 -16.89 -24.61
N ASP A 139 5.00 -17.71 -23.69
CA ASP A 139 5.03 -19.19 -23.82
C ASP A 139 3.70 -19.86 -24.17
N ASP A 140 2.57 -19.15 -24.14
CA ASP A 140 1.27 -19.78 -24.35
C ASP A 140 0.39 -18.95 -25.31
N GLU A 141 -0.07 -19.58 -26.42
CA GLU A 141 -1.05 -19.00 -27.37
C GLU A 141 -2.43 -18.74 -26.74
N ALA A 142 -2.59 -18.97 -25.44
CA ALA A 142 -3.82 -18.69 -24.70
C ALA A 142 -3.89 -17.21 -24.34
N VAL A 143 -4.78 -16.48 -25.00
CA VAL A 143 -5.13 -15.10 -24.68
C VAL A 143 -5.49 -14.96 -23.20
N ASP A 144 -4.62 -14.33 -22.41
CA ASP A 144 -4.90 -14.04 -21.00
C ASP A 144 -6.04 -13.02 -20.90
N PRO A 145 -7.21 -13.40 -20.35
CA PRO A 145 -8.36 -12.49 -20.22
C PRO A 145 -8.10 -11.28 -19.34
N VAL A 146 -6.95 -11.19 -18.71
CA VAL A 146 -6.56 -10.09 -17.82
C VAL A 146 -5.81 -8.96 -18.55
N ASN A 147 -5.24 -9.23 -19.72
CA ASN A 147 -4.68 -8.17 -20.56
C ASN A 147 -5.77 -7.62 -21.49
N GLU A 148 -6.60 -6.74 -20.94
CA GLU A 148 -7.74 -6.14 -21.66
C GLU A 148 -7.34 -5.51 -22.99
N LEU A 149 -6.16 -4.89 -23.07
CA LEU A 149 -5.68 -4.25 -24.29
C LEU A 149 -5.29 -5.28 -25.36
N THR A 150 -4.55 -6.32 -24.99
CA THR A 150 -4.17 -7.40 -25.89
C THR A 150 -5.40 -8.17 -26.35
N THR A 151 -6.31 -8.48 -25.43
CA THR A 151 -7.59 -9.15 -25.75
C THR A 151 -8.43 -8.30 -26.71
N ALA A 152 -8.58 -7.01 -26.45
CA ALA A 152 -9.30 -6.09 -27.33
C ALA A 152 -8.64 -5.99 -28.72
N TYR A 153 -7.31 -5.98 -28.77
CA TYR A 153 -6.59 -5.98 -30.05
C TYR A 153 -6.82 -7.26 -30.85
N HIS A 154 -6.75 -8.43 -30.22
CA HIS A 154 -7.05 -9.71 -30.89
C HIS A 154 -8.50 -9.82 -31.34
N GLN A 155 -9.46 -9.35 -30.56
CA GLN A 155 -10.85 -9.25 -30.97
C GLN A 155 -11.00 -8.35 -32.20
N LEU A 156 -10.37 -7.18 -32.19
CA LEU A 156 -10.39 -6.25 -33.32
C LEU A 156 -9.83 -6.91 -34.60
N LEU A 157 -8.72 -7.63 -34.51
CA LEU A 157 -8.13 -8.38 -35.62
C LEU A 157 -9.07 -9.47 -36.13
N THR A 158 -9.73 -10.19 -35.23
CA THR A 158 -10.64 -11.30 -35.58
C THR A 158 -11.92 -10.78 -36.27
N GLU A 159 -12.51 -9.69 -35.76
CA GLU A 159 -13.79 -9.16 -36.25
C GLU A 159 -13.67 -8.41 -37.57
N MET A 160 -12.61 -7.63 -37.76
CA MET A 160 -12.51 -6.77 -38.95
C MET A 160 -11.29 -6.99 -39.83
N GLY A 161 -10.39 -7.86 -39.42
CA GLY A 161 -9.16 -8.20 -40.15
C GLY A 161 -8.06 -7.11 -39.99
N PRO A 162 -6.80 -7.47 -40.30
CA PRO A 162 -5.62 -6.64 -39.96
C PRO A 162 -5.62 -5.28 -40.66
N ALA A 163 -6.09 -5.19 -41.90
CA ALA A 163 -6.07 -3.93 -42.67
C ALA A 163 -7.05 -2.89 -42.08
N LYS A 164 -8.26 -3.31 -41.70
CA LYS A 164 -9.26 -2.42 -41.11
C LYS A 164 -8.90 -2.07 -39.67
N ALA A 165 -8.38 -3.04 -38.89
CA ALA A 165 -7.90 -2.83 -37.55
C ALA A 165 -6.78 -1.76 -37.52
N LYS A 166 -5.78 -1.86 -38.43
CA LYS A 166 -4.74 -0.88 -38.57
C LYS A 166 -5.31 0.52 -38.90
N ALA A 167 -6.20 0.60 -39.88
CA ALA A 167 -6.81 1.89 -40.25
C ALA A 167 -7.66 2.51 -39.14
N LEU A 168 -8.22 1.71 -38.23
CA LEU A 168 -8.94 2.19 -37.05
C LEU A 168 -7.97 2.71 -36.00
N LEU A 169 -6.89 1.97 -35.72
CA LEU A 169 -5.88 2.38 -34.74
C LEU A 169 -5.13 3.64 -35.15
N GLU A 170 -4.89 3.85 -36.47
CA GLU A 170 -4.29 5.09 -36.99
C GLU A 170 -5.18 6.33 -36.75
N LYS A 171 -6.48 6.15 -36.51
CA LYS A 171 -7.43 7.22 -36.20
C LYS A 171 -7.74 7.34 -34.71
N LEU A 172 -7.18 6.45 -33.89
CA LEU A 172 -7.41 6.46 -32.45
C LEU A 172 -6.70 7.66 -31.83
N GLU A 173 -7.49 8.51 -31.18
CA GLU A 173 -7.00 9.62 -30.39
C GLU A 173 -7.32 9.36 -28.92
N PHE A 174 -6.34 9.53 -28.07
CA PHE A 174 -6.49 9.39 -26.62
C PHE A 174 -6.36 10.77 -25.96
N HIS A 175 -7.45 11.25 -25.37
CA HIS A 175 -7.50 12.54 -24.70
C HIS A 175 -7.64 12.34 -23.17
N PRO A 176 -6.54 12.11 -22.43
CA PRO A 176 -6.62 11.97 -20.98
C PRO A 176 -6.96 13.31 -20.34
N VAL A 177 -7.90 13.28 -19.40
CA VAL A 177 -8.24 14.45 -18.59
C VAL A 177 -7.60 14.25 -17.21
N PHE A 178 -6.63 15.09 -16.89
CA PHE A 178 -5.99 15.10 -15.57
C PHE A 178 -6.71 16.11 -14.68
N THR A 179 -7.16 15.65 -13.52
CA THR A 179 -7.72 16.52 -12.49
C THR A 179 -6.80 16.52 -11.28
N ALA A 180 -6.28 17.69 -10.92
CA ALA A 180 -5.59 17.83 -9.64
C ALA A 180 -6.61 17.65 -8.50
N HIS A 181 -6.37 16.71 -7.58
CA HIS A 181 -7.18 16.57 -6.39
C HIS A 181 -6.78 17.67 -5.40
N PRO A 182 -7.66 18.66 -5.12
CA PRO A 182 -7.31 19.80 -4.26
C PRO A 182 -7.02 19.40 -2.80
N THR A 183 -7.31 18.16 -2.44
CA THR A 183 -7.03 17.57 -1.11
C THR A 183 -5.65 16.92 -1.04
N GLU A 184 -4.95 16.72 -2.13
CA GLU A 184 -3.65 16.07 -2.16
C GLU A 184 -2.51 17.09 -1.92
N ALA A 185 -2.56 17.73 -0.74
CA ALA A 185 -1.47 18.60 -0.28
C ALA A 185 -0.25 17.79 0.22
N ARG A 186 0.03 16.66 -0.46
CA ARG A 186 1.16 15.80 -0.08
C ARG A 186 2.47 16.52 -0.41
N ARG A 187 3.43 16.48 0.51
CA ARG A 187 4.74 17.10 0.25
C ARG A 187 5.54 16.23 -0.72
N LYS A 188 6.19 16.83 -1.73
CA LYS A 188 7.16 16.15 -2.62
C LYS A 188 8.19 15.32 -1.82
N ALA A 189 8.58 15.77 -0.62
CA ALA A 189 9.48 15.04 0.26
C ALA A 189 8.90 13.70 0.75
N VAL A 190 7.58 13.59 0.97
CA VAL A 190 6.91 12.33 1.36
C VAL A 190 6.87 11.38 0.16
N GLU A 191 6.53 11.88 -1.02
CA GLU A 191 6.50 11.09 -2.26
C GLU A 191 7.88 10.53 -2.61
N GLY A 192 8.93 11.35 -2.51
CA GLY A 192 10.30 10.90 -2.75
C GLY A 192 10.73 9.78 -1.79
N LYS A 193 10.29 9.83 -0.51
CA LYS A 193 10.56 8.77 0.46
C LYS A 193 9.77 7.49 0.17
N ILE A 194 8.49 7.61 -0.18
CA ILE A 194 7.66 6.46 -0.56
C ILE A 194 8.25 5.76 -1.77
N ARG A 195 8.65 6.51 -2.81
CA ARG A 195 9.34 5.95 -3.98
C ARG A 195 10.63 5.22 -3.59
N ARG A 196 11.44 5.83 -2.74
CA ARG A 196 12.69 5.21 -2.28
C ARG A 196 12.46 3.94 -1.50
N ILE A 197 11.43 3.89 -0.65
CA ILE A 197 11.04 2.67 0.08
C ILE A 197 10.57 1.59 -0.91
N ALA A 198 9.79 1.94 -1.94
CA ALA A 198 9.38 1.01 -3.00
C ALA A 198 10.57 0.35 -3.69
N GLU A 199 11.54 1.16 -4.13
CA GLU A 199 12.78 0.67 -4.76
C GLU A 199 13.54 -0.29 -3.84
N LEU A 200 13.68 0.04 -2.57
CA LEU A 200 14.36 -0.78 -1.58
C LEU A 200 13.63 -2.08 -1.27
N LEU A 201 12.29 -2.08 -1.26
CA LEU A 201 11.49 -3.30 -1.09
C LEU A 201 11.67 -4.25 -2.29
N GLU A 202 11.66 -3.72 -3.50
CA GLU A 202 11.88 -4.53 -4.70
C GLU A 202 13.32 -5.08 -4.75
N GLU A 203 14.31 -4.25 -4.40
CA GLU A 203 15.70 -4.67 -4.27
C GLU A 203 15.86 -5.78 -3.21
N ASN A 204 15.15 -5.68 -2.08
CA ASN A 204 15.21 -6.64 -0.98
C ASN A 204 14.82 -8.07 -1.37
N LYS A 205 13.93 -8.22 -2.37
CA LYS A 205 13.50 -9.53 -2.88
C LYS A 205 14.64 -10.30 -3.56
N ARG A 206 15.60 -9.58 -4.12
CA ARG A 206 16.73 -10.14 -4.90
C ARG A 206 18.01 -10.30 -4.10
N LEU A 207 18.11 -9.63 -2.95
CA LEU A 207 19.32 -9.60 -2.12
C LEU A 207 19.37 -10.74 -1.13
N GLY A 208 20.61 -11.14 -0.76
CA GLY A 208 20.91 -12.13 0.27
C GLY A 208 22.07 -11.71 1.17
N GLY A 209 22.28 -12.42 2.26
CA GLY A 209 23.45 -12.26 3.13
C GLY A 209 23.64 -10.85 3.70
N SER A 210 24.83 -10.30 3.56
CA SER A 210 25.21 -8.96 4.04
C SER A 210 24.46 -7.84 3.34
N ASP A 211 24.23 -7.98 2.04
CA ASP A 211 23.61 -6.95 1.22
C ASP A 211 22.14 -6.77 1.58
N LYS A 212 21.46 -7.85 1.90
CA LYS A 212 20.09 -7.80 2.44
C LYS A 212 20.02 -7.07 3.77
N LYS A 213 20.98 -7.31 4.68
CA LYS A 213 21.04 -6.60 5.95
C LYS A 213 21.25 -5.09 5.77
N GLU A 214 22.14 -4.72 4.85
CA GLU A 214 22.38 -3.31 4.55
C GLU A 214 21.14 -2.67 3.89
N ASN A 215 20.43 -3.37 3.02
CA ASN A 215 19.20 -2.89 2.42
C ASN A 215 18.10 -2.67 3.49
N VAL A 216 17.94 -3.60 4.44
CA VAL A 216 17.00 -3.44 5.57
C VAL A 216 17.38 -2.23 6.44
N ARG A 217 18.69 -1.95 6.63
CA ARG A 217 19.14 -0.75 7.33
C ARG A 217 18.76 0.54 6.58
N ARG A 218 18.85 0.53 5.24
CA ARG A 218 18.38 1.66 4.41
C ARG A 218 16.88 1.83 4.49
N LEU A 219 16.11 0.74 4.44
CA LEU A 219 14.66 0.76 4.65
C LEU A 219 14.30 1.39 6.00
N TYR A 220 15.00 1.00 7.07
CA TYR A 220 14.83 1.60 8.38
C TYR A 220 15.02 3.13 8.33
N ASN A 221 16.11 3.61 7.76
CA ASN A 221 16.41 5.04 7.67
C ASN A 221 15.34 5.80 6.88
N GLU A 222 14.83 5.25 5.77
CA GLU A 222 13.79 5.91 4.98
C GLU A 222 12.44 5.92 5.69
N ILE A 223 12.08 4.84 6.41
CA ILE A 223 10.85 4.75 7.20
C ILE A 223 10.92 5.69 8.41
N ASP A 224 12.05 5.76 9.12
CA ASP A 224 12.26 6.73 10.19
C ASP A 224 12.14 8.17 9.67
N ALA A 225 12.77 8.45 8.54
CA ALA A 225 12.69 9.77 7.92
C ALA A 225 11.26 10.09 7.41
N LEU A 226 10.50 9.10 6.94
CA LEU A 226 9.09 9.26 6.57
C LEU A 226 8.24 9.60 7.79
N PHE A 227 8.38 8.85 8.89
CA PHE A 227 7.68 9.09 10.15
C PHE A 227 7.95 10.50 10.70
N ARG A 228 9.19 10.98 10.64
CA ARG A 228 9.58 12.31 11.10
C ARG A 228 9.19 13.44 10.15
N THR A 229 8.81 13.14 8.92
CA THR A 229 8.41 14.14 7.92
C THR A 229 6.94 14.50 8.08
N SER A 230 6.63 15.80 8.24
CA SER A 230 5.23 16.23 8.24
C SER A 230 4.57 15.94 6.90
N PRO A 231 3.42 15.25 6.86
CA PRO A 231 2.71 14.91 5.63
C PRO A 231 2.08 16.13 4.95
N ILE A 232 1.78 17.18 5.69
CA ILE A 232 1.04 18.34 5.23
C ILE A 232 2.01 19.43 4.78
N ALA A 233 1.81 19.97 3.56
CA ALA A 233 2.51 21.15 3.08
C ALA A 233 2.03 22.39 3.85
N LEU A 234 2.98 23.25 4.24
CA LEU A 234 2.67 24.51 4.95
C LEU A 234 1.98 25.52 4.04
N LYS A 235 2.18 25.39 2.73
CA LYS A 235 1.60 26.26 1.71
C LYS A 235 0.89 25.39 0.68
N LYS A 236 -0.36 25.74 0.37
CA LYS A 236 -1.09 25.11 -0.73
C LYS A 236 -0.40 25.49 -2.06
N PRO A 237 -0.10 24.53 -2.94
CA PRO A 237 0.47 24.83 -4.24
C PRO A 237 -0.49 25.68 -5.08
N THR A 238 0.06 26.52 -5.94
CA THR A 238 -0.69 27.26 -6.94
C THR A 238 -1.01 26.36 -8.13
N PRO A 239 -2.02 26.67 -8.97
CA PRO A 239 -2.32 25.88 -10.18
C PRO A 239 -1.12 25.72 -11.13
N VAL A 240 -0.22 26.70 -11.17
CA VAL A 240 1.00 26.63 -11.98
C VAL A 240 1.99 25.62 -11.39
N GLU A 241 2.21 25.67 -10.07
CA GLU A 241 3.07 24.70 -9.38
C GLU A 241 2.51 23.26 -9.48
N GLU A 242 1.18 23.10 -9.52
CA GLU A 242 0.53 21.80 -9.77
C GLU A 242 0.76 21.32 -11.21
N ALA A 243 0.64 22.22 -12.20
CA ALA A 243 0.92 21.90 -13.59
C ALA A 243 2.39 21.53 -13.82
N ASP A 244 3.33 22.25 -13.22
CA ASP A 244 4.77 21.91 -13.26
C ASP A 244 5.04 20.53 -12.64
N THR A 245 4.34 20.18 -11.55
CA THR A 245 4.46 18.85 -10.92
C THR A 245 3.97 17.74 -11.83
N LEU A 246 2.89 17.97 -12.60
CA LEU A 246 2.40 17.01 -13.59
C LEU A 246 3.39 16.85 -14.75
N LEU A 247 3.99 17.92 -15.22
CA LEU A 247 5.00 17.87 -16.29
C LEU A 247 6.24 17.07 -15.87
N ASP A 248 6.67 17.20 -14.61
CA ASP A 248 7.79 16.40 -14.03
C ASP A 248 7.54 14.87 -14.08
N ILE A 249 6.29 14.40 -14.28
CA ILE A 249 5.96 12.98 -14.39
C ILE A 249 6.15 12.46 -15.82
N PHE A 250 6.10 13.35 -16.81
CA PHE A 250 6.22 12.99 -18.23
C PHE A 250 7.66 13.11 -18.76
N ASP A 251 8.57 13.68 -17.99
CA ASP A 251 10.02 13.76 -18.28
C ASP A 251 10.77 12.52 -17.73
#